data_1f08a7f1dab8e5b2e3e49d02fc992e03
#
_entry.id   1f08a7f1dab8e5b2e3e49d02fc992e03
#
_cell.length_a   1.000
_cell.length_b   1.000
_cell.length_c   1.000
_cell.angle_alpha   90.00
_cell.angle_beta   90.00
_cell.angle_gamma   90.00
#
_symmetry.space_group_name_H-M   'P 1'
#
loop_
_entity.id
_entity.type
_entity.pdbx_description
1 polymer ?
#
loop_
_entity_poly.entity_id
_entity_poly.type
_entity_poly.pdbx_seq_one_letter_code
_entity_poly.pdbx_strand_id
1 'polypeptide(L)'
;MSKTKEIPICFATDDNYVPFLAIAITSLLDNASKDNFYQIFVLITKLKDENIERIKKLETPNSQIEIISLAKEMDKLTDMFHLRDYYSKETYYRIFIPNIFPQHKKVLYLDCDITVLGDISELYGTHIHGFYVGAVQEEVMQTFEVFGNYVEKADGIKREDYFNAGILLINCRRWRKLMIAEKFVDLLERYKFRVVQDEDYLNVLCKGHVRRIPLGWNKTSYKNDNFDDKNLNLIHWKINWRPWKYKNVLYEEHFWKYAKMAGVYDELIKMRDSRTQEDYDKDELLMANLERMAQEDADDPNNYNNTQGKTGAVWWWFDKIKKINRIRKLVTIKAYKKTRKRK
;
A
#
# COMPACT_ATOMS: atom_id res chain seq x y z
N MET A 1 -15.63 -8.91 -31.20
CA MET A 1 -15.05 -9.45 -29.96
C MET A 1 -14.39 -8.30 -29.19
N SER A 2 -14.81 -8.03 -27.97
CA SER A 2 -14.15 -7.05 -27.10
C SER A 2 -12.70 -7.50 -26.86
N LYS A 3 -11.75 -6.58 -27.03
CA LYS A 3 -10.33 -6.91 -26.81
C LYS A 3 -10.13 -7.17 -25.31
N THR A 4 -9.65 -8.37 -24.98
CA THR A 4 -9.30 -8.73 -23.59
C THR A 4 -8.42 -7.65 -22.98
N LYS A 5 -8.84 -7.08 -21.85
CA LYS A 5 -8.11 -6.01 -21.17
C LYS A 5 -7.08 -6.60 -20.23
N GLU A 6 -5.82 -6.20 -20.40
CA GLU A 6 -4.77 -6.53 -19.44
C GLU A 6 -4.84 -5.57 -18.25
N ILE A 7 -4.88 -6.13 -17.03
CA ILE A 7 -4.97 -5.39 -15.78
C ILE A 7 -3.71 -5.66 -14.97
N PRO A 8 -2.75 -4.72 -14.93
CA PRO A 8 -1.55 -4.84 -14.13
C PRO A 8 -1.85 -4.54 -12.66
N ILE A 9 -1.54 -5.49 -11.79
CA ILE A 9 -1.72 -5.43 -10.34
C ILE A 9 -0.39 -5.70 -9.66
N CYS A 10 -0.01 -4.86 -8.69
CA CYS A 10 1.20 -5.04 -7.90
C CYS A 10 0.85 -5.28 -6.45
N PHE A 11 1.54 -6.25 -5.85
CA PHE A 11 1.64 -6.47 -4.41
C PHE A 11 3.10 -6.32 -3.99
N ALA A 12 3.33 -6.07 -2.70
CA ALA A 12 4.67 -6.13 -2.11
C ALA A 12 4.60 -6.99 -0.83
N THR A 13 5.54 -7.93 -0.65
CA THR A 13 5.46 -8.89 0.45
C THR A 13 6.82 -9.38 0.92
N ASP A 14 6.87 -9.89 2.14
CA ASP A 14 7.92 -10.72 2.71
C ASP A 14 7.38 -12.13 3.04
N ASP A 15 8.23 -13.02 3.57
CA ASP A 15 7.82 -14.38 3.92
C ASP A 15 6.68 -14.44 4.94
N ASN A 16 6.60 -13.49 5.87
CA ASN A 16 5.59 -13.47 6.94
C ASN A 16 4.20 -13.13 6.40
N TYR A 17 4.14 -12.35 5.32
CA TYR A 17 2.89 -11.89 4.72
C TYR A 17 2.39 -12.77 3.57
N VAL A 18 3.13 -13.81 3.17
CA VAL A 18 2.71 -14.73 2.09
C VAL A 18 1.35 -15.40 2.36
N PRO A 19 0.98 -15.85 3.57
CA PRO A 19 -0.35 -16.41 3.81
C PRO A 19 -1.48 -15.41 3.52
N PHE A 20 -1.29 -14.13 3.87
CA PHE A 20 -2.27 -13.08 3.61
C PHE A 20 -2.33 -12.73 2.13
N LEU A 21 -1.17 -12.63 1.46
CA LEU A 21 -1.09 -12.46 0.01
C LEU A 21 -1.84 -13.58 -0.73
N ALA A 22 -1.74 -14.82 -0.24
CA ALA A 22 -2.48 -15.95 -0.84
C ALA A 22 -4.00 -15.73 -0.75
N ILE A 23 -4.50 -15.23 0.38
CA ILE A 23 -5.91 -14.86 0.55
C ILE A 23 -6.30 -13.73 -0.41
N ALA A 24 -5.47 -12.68 -0.47
CA ALA A 24 -5.72 -11.52 -1.33
C ALA A 24 -5.82 -11.92 -2.81
N ILE A 25 -4.86 -12.69 -3.31
CA ILE A 25 -4.85 -13.16 -4.71
C ILE A 25 -6.01 -14.11 -4.98
N THR A 26 -6.27 -15.08 -4.07
CA THR A 26 -7.37 -16.04 -4.23
C THR A 26 -8.72 -15.33 -4.29
N SER A 27 -8.99 -14.41 -3.36
CA SER A 27 -10.24 -13.65 -3.34
C SER A 27 -10.38 -12.75 -4.56
N LEU A 28 -9.29 -12.11 -5.00
CA LEU A 28 -9.26 -11.28 -6.19
C LEU A 28 -9.63 -12.10 -7.43
N LEU A 29 -9.01 -13.27 -7.63
CA LEU A 29 -9.22 -14.10 -8.82
C LEU A 29 -10.57 -14.83 -8.82
N ASP A 30 -11.11 -15.16 -7.63
CA ASP A 30 -12.44 -15.75 -7.49
C ASP A 30 -13.55 -14.78 -7.95
N ASN A 31 -13.39 -13.48 -7.66
CA ASN A 31 -14.36 -12.43 -8.01
C ASN A 31 -14.02 -11.67 -9.33
N ALA A 32 -12.94 -12.05 -10.00
CA ALA A 32 -12.47 -11.39 -11.20
C ALA A 32 -13.28 -11.76 -12.45
N SER A 33 -13.59 -10.78 -13.31
CA SER A 33 -14.19 -11.04 -14.62
C SER A 33 -13.31 -11.94 -15.47
N LYS A 34 -13.88 -12.99 -16.05
CA LYS A 34 -13.19 -13.92 -16.94
C LYS A 34 -12.85 -13.32 -18.31
N ASP A 35 -13.43 -12.17 -18.65
CA ASP A 35 -13.18 -11.46 -19.93
C ASP A 35 -11.86 -10.67 -19.92
N ASN A 36 -11.24 -10.50 -18.75
CA ASN A 36 -10.00 -9.77 -18.55
C ASN A 36 -8.82 -10.72 -18.29
N PHE A 37 -7.60 -10.20 -18.47
CA PHE A 37 -6.37 -10.90 -18.11
C PHE A 37 -5.64 -10.11 -17.01
N TYR A 38 -5.32 -10.78 -15.91
CA TYR A 38 -4.74 -10.18 -14.71
C TYR A 38 -3.24 -10.46 -14.65
N GLN A 39 -2.44 -9.40 -14.83
CA GLN A 39 -0.98 -9.47 -14.66
C GLN A 39 -0.64 -9.10 -13.21
N ILE A 40 -0.34 -10.09 -12.40
CA ILE A 40 -0.05 -9.91 -10.98
C ILE A 40 1.47 -9.90 -10.80
N PHE A 41 2.00 -8.80 -10.29
CA PHE A 41 3.41 -8.62 -9.98
C PHE A 41 3.59 -8.60 -8.45
N VAL A 42 4.39 -9.52 -7.92
CA VAL A 42 4.71 -9.60 -6.50
C VAL A 42 6.13 -9.09 -6.30
N LEU A 43 6.25 -7.92 -5.69
CA LEU A 43 7.52 -7.25 -5.42
C LEU A 43 8.08 -7.75 -4.08
N ILE A 44 9.32 -8.19 -4.07
CA ILE A 44 9.96 -8.77 -2.90
C ILE A 44 11.40 -8.28 -2.75
N THR A 45 11.95 -8.38 -1.54
CA THR A 45 13.40 -8.43 -1.36
C THR A 45 13.90 -9.86 -1.59
N LYS A 46 13.38 -10.81 -0.82
CA LYS A 46 13.69 -12.23 -0.88
C LYS A 46 12.49 -13.01 -0.36
N LEU A 47 12.26 -14.20 -0.91
CA LEU A 47 11.32 -15.18 -0.38
C LEU A 47 11.97 -16.56 -0.36
N LYS A 48 11.48 -17.42 0.53
CA LYS A 48 11.77 -18.85 0.52
C LYS A 48 11.14 -19.52 -0.69
N ASP A 49 11.80 -20.56 -1.21
CA ASP A 49 11.32 -21.29 -2.41
C ASP A 49 9.90 -21.86 -2.21
N GLU A 50 9.60 -22.38 -1.02
CA GLU A 50 8.25 -22.88 -0.66
C GLU A 50 7.16 -21.82 -0.81
N ASN A 51 7.46 -20.57 -0.44
CA ASN A 51 6.55 -19.44 -0.57
C ASN A 51 6.41 -18.97 -2.02
N ILE A 52 7.50 -19.02 -2.79
CA ILE A 52 7.46 -18.76 -4.24
C ILE A 52 6.53 -19.77 -4.93
N GLU A 53 6.67 -21.06 -4.63
CA GLU A 53 5.82 -22.11 -5.19
C GLU A 53 4.35 -21.95 -4.76
N ARG A 54 4.10 -21.61 -3.48
CA ARG A 54 2.75 -21.34 -2.97
C ARG A 54 2.06 -20.24 -3.78
N ILE A 55 2.74 -19.12 -3.98
CA ILE A 55 2.20 -17.99 -4.75
C ILE A 55 1.95 -18.39 -6.21
N LYS A 56 2.88 -19.12 -6.83
CA LYS A 56 2.76 -19.54 -8.23
C LYS A 56 1.59 -20.48 -8.48
N LYS A 57 1.23 -21.31 -7.52
CA LYS A 57 0.08 -22.22 -7.62
C LYS A 57 -1.28 -21.50 -7.68
N LEU A 58 -1.33 -20.19 -7.36
CA LEU A 58 -2.55 -19.41 -7.42
C LEU A 58 -2.91 -18.90 -8.84
N GLU A 59 -2.05 -19.12 -9.82
CA GLU A 59 -2.34 -18.73 -11.21
C GLU A 59 -3.59 -19.44 -11.74
N THR A 60 -4.37 -18.72 -12.52
CA THR A 60 -5.57 -19.21 -13.21
C THR A 60 -5.42 -19.01 -14.74
N PRO A 61 -6.28 -19.60 -15.58
CA PRO A 61 -6.20 -19.42 -17.02
C PRO A 61 -6.25 -17.95 -17.51
N ASN A 62 -6.83 -17.05 -16.71
CA ASN A 62 -6.93 -15.63 -17.00
C ASN A 62 -5.99 -14.75 -16.14
N SER A 63 -4.99 -15.36 -15.52
CA SER A 63 -3.99 -14.62 -14.75
C SER A 63 -2.57 -15.13 -14.99
N GLN A 64 -1.60 -14.27 -14.68
CA GLN A 64 -0.18 -14.62 -14.61
C GLN A 64 0.41 -13.94 -13.39
N ILE A 65 1.17 -14.68 -12.58
CA ILE A 65 1.87 -14.15 -11.40
C ILE A 65 3.37 -14.10 -11.66
N GLU A 66 3.97 -12.95 -11.53
CA GLU A 66 5.41 -12.74 -11.69
C GLU A 66 6.00 -12.21 -10.38
N ILE A 67 6.99 -12.92 -9.84
CA ILE A 67 7.70 -12.54 -8.62
C ILE A 67 8.97 -11.79 -9.02
N ILE A 68 9.13 -10.58 -8.50
CA ILE A 68 10.20 -9.66 -8.89
C ILE A 68 10.99 -9.25 -7.66
N SER A 69 12.24 -9.70 -7.58
CA SER A 69 13.14 -9.27 -6.51
C SER A 69 13.69 -7.87 -6.82
N LEU A 70 13.56 -6.99 -5.84
CA LEU A 70 14.09 -5.63 -5.85
C LEU A 70 15.29 -5.47 -4.90
N ALA A 71 15.86 -6.57 -4.40
CA ALA A 71 16.94 -6.54 -3.41
C ALA A 71 18.08 -5.61 -3.83
N LYS A 72 18.58 -5.75 -5.07
CA LYS A 72 19.68 -4.94 -5.59
C LYS A 72 19.31 -3.48 -5.83
N GLU A 73 18.08 -3.24 -6.27
CA GLU A 73 17.57 -1.91 -6.61
C GLU A 73 17.33 -1.08 -5.35
N MET A 74 16.84 -1.72 -4.29
CA MET A 74 16.47 -1.05 -3.04
C MET A 74 17.60 -1.00 -2.02
N ASP A 75 18.67 -1.75 -2.20
CA ASP A 75 19.84 -1.79 -1.30
C ASP A 75 20.35 -0.38 -0.92
N LYS A 76 20.42 0.50 -1.92
CA LYS A 76 20.88 1.89 -1.74
C LYS A 76 19.93 2.78 -0.96
N LEU A 77 18.68 2.37 -0.79
CA LEU A 77 17.61 3.13 -0.14
C LEU A 77 17.21 2.53 1.21
N THR A 78 17.61 1.27 1.47
CA THR A 78 17.15 0.51 2.63
C THR A 78 17.46 1.22 3.95
N ASP A 79 18.65 1.80 4.09
CA ASP A 79 19.07 2.50 5.31
C ASP A 79 18.33 3.82 5.53
N MET A 80 17.66 4.33 4.51
CA MET A 80 16.86 5.55 4.59
C MET A 80 15.42 5.28 4.99
N PHE A 81 14.92 4.04 4.84
CA PHE A 81 13.55 3.71 5.17
C PHE A 81 13.37 3.68 6.68
N HIS A 82 12.44 4.49 7.17
CA HIS A 82 12.05 4.50 8.56
C HIS A 82 11.01 3.41 8.79
N LEU A 83 11.42 2.33 9.44
CA LEU A 83 10.55 1.20 9.76
C LEU A 83 10.13 1.27 11.23
N ARG A 84 8.90 0.86 11.50
CA ARG A 84 8.31 0.78 12.82
C ARG A 84 7.45 -0.48 12.93
N ASP A 85 7.46 -1.09 14.11
CA ASP A 85 6.62 -2.23 14.47
C ASP A 85 6.75 -3.42 13.48
N TYR A 86 5.63 -3.83 12.91
CA TYR A 86 5.51 -4.94 11.96
C TYR A 86 5.67 -4.51 10.49
N TYR A 87 5.93 -3.23 10.22
CA TYR A 87 6.13 -2.78 8.84
C TYR A 87 7.45 -3.29 8.28
N SER A 88 7.39 -3.86 7.09
CA SER A 88 8.56 -4.26 6.34
C SER A 88 8.97 -3.19 5.33
N LYS A 89 10.20 -3.23 4.86
CA LYS A 89 10.69 -2.28 3.84
C LYS A 89 9.94 -2.39 2.50
N GLU A 90 9.29 -3.52 2.28
CA GLU A 90 8.50 -3.79 1.09
C GLU A 90 7.31 -2.83 0.97
N THR A 91 6.83 -2.25 2.07
CA THR A 91 5.78 -1.23 2.05
C THR A 91 6.15 -0.01 1.19
N TYR A 92 7.43 0.37 1.17
CA TYR A 92 7.91 1.49 0.35
C TYR A 92 8.00 1.18 -1.15
N TYR A 93 7.94 -0.09 -1.56
CA TYR A 93 8.09 -0.47 -2.97
C TYR A 93 6.97 0.07 -3.85
N ARG A 94 5.78 0.33 -3.27
CA ARG A 94 4.64 0.93 -3.99
C ARG A 94 5.00 2.26 -4.65
N ILE A 95 5.91 3.02 -4.06
CA ILE A 95 6.34 4.34 -4.56
C ILE A 95 7.12 4.22 -5.86
N PHE A 96 7.85 3.12 -6.05
CA PHE A 96 8.75 2.90 -7.20
C PHE A 96 8.09 2.12 -8.35
N ILE A 97 6.85 1.65 -8.20
CA ILE A 97 6.12 0.91 -9.23
C ILE A 97 6.16 1.58 -10.60
N PRO A 98 5.97 2.91 -10.73
CA PRO A 98 6.03 3.56 -12.03
C PRO A 98 7.42 3.51 -12.71
N ASN A 99 8.48 3.40 -11.92
CA ASN A 99 9.85 3.29 -12.41
C ASN A 99 10.20 1.84 -12.76
N ILE A 100 9.68 0.87 -12.01
CA ILE A 100 9.86 -0.57 -12.25
C ILE A 100 9.15 -0.97 -13.56
N PHE A 101 7.95 -0.44 -13.80
CA PHE A 101 7.09 -0.79 -14.94
C PHE A 101 6.85 0.40 -15.88
N PRO A 102 7.88 0.88 -16.60
CA PRO A 102 7.75 2.05 -17.48
C PRO A 102 6.78 1.83 -18.65
N GLN A 103 6.51 0.57 -19.02
CA GLN A 103 5.57 0.18 -20.08
C GLN A 103 4.10 0.42 -19.67
N HIS A 104 3.78 0.43 -18.36
CA HIS A 104 2.42 0.67 -17.91
C HIS A 104 2.14 2.17 -17.71
N LYS A 105 0.95 2.59 -18.17
CA LYS A 105 0.45 3.95 -17.96
C LYS A 105 -0.28 4.09 -16.62
N LYS A 106 -0.91 2.99 -16.18
CA LYS A 106 -1.70 2.87 -14.97
C LYS A 106 -1.50 1.48 -14.38
N VAL A 107 -1.36 1.38 -13.06
CA VAL A 107 -1.19 0.12 -12.31
C VAL A 107 -2.06 0.20 -11.06
N LEU A 108 -2.63 -0.91 -10.65
CA LEU A 108 -3.28 -1.06 -9.36
C LEU A 108 -2.27 -1.64 -8.37
N TYR A 109 -2.06 -0.98 -7.24
CA TYR A 109 -1.32 -1.51 -6.10
C TYR A 109 -2.30 -1.93 -5.02
N LEU A 110 -2.06 -3.08 -4.41
CA LEU A 110 -2.86 -3.65 -3.33
C LEU A 110 -1.95 -4.16 -2.22
N ASP A 111 -2.30 -3.88 -0.96
CA ASP A 111 -1.68 -4.51 0.21
C ASP A 111 -2.09 -5.98 0.31
N CYS A 112 -1.32 -6.76 1.07
CA CYS A 112 -1.53 -8.21 1.18
C CYS A 112 -2.64 -8.58 2.17
N ASP A 113 -2.90 -7.73 3.17
CA ASP A 113 -3.91 -7.96 4.23
C ASP A 113 -5.30 -7.48 3.81
N ILE A 114 -5.77 -7.97 2.68
CA ILE A 114 -7.07 -7.63 2.09
C ILE A 114 -7.87 -8.88 1.72
N THR A 115 -9.17 -8.69 1.58
CA THR A 115 -10.07 -9.66 0.93
C THR A 115 -10.90 -8.94 -0.12
N VAL A 116 -10.77 -9.35 -1.38
CA VAL A 116 -11.50 -8.76 -2.50
C VAL A 116 -12.83 -9.49 -2.69
N LEU A 117 -13.92 -8.74 -2.80
CA LEU A 117 -15.28 -9.28 -2.94
C LEU A 117 -15.96 -8.82 -4.24
N GLY A 118 -15.53 -7.71 -4.80
CA GLY A 118 -16.00 -7.17 -6.08
C GLY A 118 -15.06 -7.46 -7.25
N ASP A 119 -15.50 -7.22 -8.48
CA ASP A 119 -14.63 -7.32 -9.65
C ASP A 119 -13.61 -6.19 -9.68
N ILE A 120 -12.35 -6.52 -9.44
CA ILE A 120 -11.25 -5.56 -9.39
C ILE A 120 -11.06 -4.79 -10.70
N SER A 121 -11.60 -5.29 -11.81
CA SER A 121 -11.56 -4.60 -13.10
C SER A 121 -12.41 -3.33 -13.11
N GLU A 122 -13.43 -3.23 -12.27
CA GLU A 122 -14.24 -2.03 -12.07
C GLU A 122 -13.40 -0.94 -11.41
N LEU A 123 -12.69 -1.28 -10.32
CA LEU A 123 -11.76 -0.37 -9.67
C LEU A 123 -10.69 0.12 -10.66
N TYR A 124 -10.07 -0.82 -11.39
CA TYR A 124 -9.11 -0.46 -12.44
C TYR A 124 -9.73 0.40 -13.54
N GLY A 125 -11.03 0.28 -13.80
CA GLY A 125 -11.79 1.10 -14.73
C GLY A 125 -11.88 2.57 -14.36
N THR A 126 -11.71 2.92 -13.08
CA THR A 126 -11.82 4.29 -12.59
C THR A 126 -10.93 5.26 -13.37
N HIS A 127 -11.53 6.38 -13.76
CA HIS A 127 -10.86 7.42 -14.54
C HIS A 127 -10.00 8.31 -13.63
N ILE A 128 -8.67 8.30 -13.83
CA ILE A 128 -7.70 9.06 -13.05
C ILE A 128 -6.89 10.07 -13.88
N HIS A 129 -7.44 10.48 -15.05
CA HIS A 129 -6.79 11.51 -15.86
C HIS A 129 -6.76 12.85 -15.07
N GLY A 130 -5.61 13.48 -15.02
CA GLY A 130 -5.45 14.70 -14.22
C GLY A 130 -5.01 14.46 -12.77
N PHE A 131 -5.28 13.30 -12.20
CA PHE A 131 -4.87 12.92 -10.85
C PHE A 131 -3.53 12.16 -10.83
N TYR A 132 -2.86 12.16 -9.68
CA TYR A 132 -1.64 11.36 -9.46
C TYR A 132 -2.00 9.94 -9.06
N VAL A 133 -3.05 9.80 -8.28
CA VAL A 133 -3.51 8.52 -7.73
C VAL A 133 -5.03 8.55 -7.59
N GLY A 134 -5.67 7.38 -7.70
CA GLY A 134 -6.98 7.11 -7.16
C GLY A 134 -6.83 6.32 -5.87
N ALA A 135 -7.49 6.77 -4.79
CA ALA A 135 -7.40 6.15 -3.48
C ALA A 135 -8.68 6.38 -2.66
N VAL A 136 -8.88 5.53 -1.66
CA VAL A 136 -9.98 5.65 -0.70
C VAL A 136 -9.51 6.46 0.50
N GLN A 137 -10.37 7.29 1.06
CA GLN A 137 -10.09 8.04 2.28
C GLN A 137 -9.79 7.10 3.45
N GLU A 138 -8.85 7.50 4.32
CA GLU A 138 -8.51 6.73 5.51
C GLU A 138 -9.56 6.96 6.61
N GLU A 139 -10.33 5.90 6.91
CA GLU A 139 -11.41 6.00 7.91
C GLU A 139 -10.88 6.33 9.32
N VAL A 140 -9.70 5.81 9.68
CA VAL A 140 -9.12 6.01 11.02
C VAL A 140 -8.83 7.48 11.29
N MET A 141 -8.31 8.22 10.31
CA MET A 141 -8.00 9.65 10.44
C MET A 141 -9.27 10.49 10.61
N GLN A 142 -10.39 10.03 10.09
CA GLN A 142 -11.68 10.71 10.24
C GLN A 142 -12.39 10.37 11.55
N THR A 143 -12.15 9.18 12.08
CA THR A 143 -12.88 8.63 13.24
C THR A 143 -12.21 8.99 14.57
N PHE A 144 -10.89 8.94 14.62
CA PHE A 144 -10.12 9.14 15.86
C PHE A 144 -9.47 10.52 15.89
N GLU A 145 -9.89 11.35 16.85
CA GLU A 145 -9.51 12.77 16.94
C GLU A 145 -7.98 12.98 16.98
N VAL A 146 -7.24 12.13 17.70
CA VAL A 146 -5.78 12.24 17.80
C VAL A 146 -5.11 12.09 16.44
N PHE A 147 -5.57 11.16 15.61
CA PHE A 147 -5.01 10.94 14.26
C PHE A 147 -5.48 12.01 13.27
N GLY A 148 -6.74 12.46 13.38
CA GLY A 148 -7.23 13.60 12.59
C GLY A 148 -6.41 14.87 12.85
N ASN A 149 -6.16 15.18 14.13
CA ASN A 149 -5.32 16.31 14.53
C ASN A 149 -3.88 16.17 14.03
N TYR A 150 -3.34 14.96 14.07
CA TYR A 150 -2.00 14.67 13.54
C TYR A 150 -1.89 15.05 12.06
N VAL A 151 -2.72 14.50 11.19
CA VAL A 151 -2.62 14.76 9.75
C VAL A 151 -2.89 16.23 9.39
N GLU A 152 -3.72 16.92 10.16
CA GLU A 152 -4.02 18.34 9.95
C GLU A 152 -2.89 19.26 10.39
N LYS A 153 -2.30 18.99 11.57
CA LYS A 153 -1.28 19.85 12.17
C LYS A 153 0.12 19.50 11.71
N ALA A 154 0.46 18.19 11.63
CA ALA A 154 1.81 17.76 11.28
C ALA A 154 2.03 17.66 9.76
N ASP A 155 1.07 17.07 9.00
CA ASP A 155 1.20 16.87 7.56
C ASP A 155 0.56 18.01 6.76
N GLY A 156 -0.28 18.82 7.40
CA GLY A 156 -1.00 19.91 6.76
C GLY A 156 -2.06 19.44 5.76
N ILE A 157 -2.66 18.27 6.01
CA ILE A 157 -3.67 17.66 5.16
C ILE A 157 -4.97 17.59 5.95
N LYS A 158 -6.06 18.04 5.37
CA LYS A 158 -7.37 17.88 5.99
C LYS A 158 -7.69 16.40 6.14
N ARG A 159 -8.21 15.98 7.31
CA ARG A 159 -8.51 14.56 7.60
C ARG A 159 -9.43 13.92 6.58
N GLU A 160 -10.36 14.67 6.00
CA GLU A 160 -11.24 14.22 4.93
C GLU A 160 -10.55 14.05 3.56
N ASP A 161 -9.35 14.59 3.39
CA ASP A 161 -8.56 14.48 2.17
C ASP A 161 -7.42 13.46 2.29
N TYR A 162 -7.15 12.98 3.51
CA TYR A 162 -6.13 11.98 3.77
C TYR A 162 -6.62 10.60 3.29
N PHE A 163 -5.79 9.91 2.51
CA PHE A 163 -6.15 8.63 1.90
C PHE A 163 -5.29 7.48 2.42
N ASN A 164 -5.87 6.28 2.44
CA ASN A 164 -5.15 5.06 2.75
C ASN A 164 -4.29 4.59 1.57
N ALA A 165 -3.04 4.23 1.83
CA ALA A 165 -2.08 3.83 0.81
C ALA A 165 -2.10 2.33 0.46
N GLY A 166 -2.95 1.52 1.09
CA GLY A 166 -3.02 0.09 0.83
C GLY A 166 -3.70 -0.30 -0.48
N ILE A 167 -4.57 0.57 -1.01
CA ILE A 167 -5.25 0.37 -2.30
C ILE A 167 -5.07 1.62 -3.15
N LEU A 168 -4.21 1.53 -4.17
CA LEU A 168 -3.84 2.66 -5.01
C LEU A 168 -4.02 2.37 -6.50
N LEU A 169 -4.77 3.19 -7.18
CA LEU A 169 -4.80 3.23 -8.64
C LEU A 169 -3.80 4.28 -9.12
N ILE A 170 -2.58 3.86 -9.46
CA ILE A 170 -1.43 4.75 -9.71
C ILE A 170 -1.42 5.23 -11.15
N ASN A 171 -1.37 6.54 -11.38
CA ASN A 171 -1.11 7.14 -12.68
C ASN A 171 0.39 7.16 -12.97
N CYS A 172 0.93 6.02 -13.41
CA CYS A 172 2.36 5.82 -13.61
C CYS A 172 2.99 6.83 -14.57
N ARG A 173 2.25 7.22 -15.63
CA ARG A 173 2.74 8.24 -16.58
C ARG A 173 2.96 9.59 -15.89
N ARG A 174 2.02 9.98 -15.02
CA ARG A 174 2.06 11.27 -14.33
C ARG A 174 3.12 11.25 -13.23
N TRP A 175 3.24 10.15 -12.48
CA TRP A 175 4.27 9.99 -11.45
C TRP A 175 5.68 10.13 -12.02
N ARG A 176 5.98 9.45 -13.14
CA ARG A 176 7.28 9.59 -13.81
C ARG A 176 7.53 11.02 -14.30
N LYS A 177 6.49 11.65 -14.92
CA LYS A 177 6.60 13.05 -15.39
C LYS A 177 6.90 14.03 -14.26
N LEU A 178 6.32 13.79 -13.08
CA LEU A 178 6.42 14.66 -11.91
C LEU A 178 7.54 14.27 -10.96
N MET A 179 8.26 13.18 -11.28
CA MET A 179 9.37 12.67 -10.47
C MET A 179 8.95 12.39 -9.01
N ILE A 180 7.84 11.67 -8.83
CA ILE A 180 7.29 11.42 -7.47
C ILE A 180 8.26 10.58 -6.64
N ALA A 181 8.90 9.55 -7.23
CA ALA A 181 9.89 8.74 -6.52
C ALA A 181 11.11 9.57 -6.06
N GLU A 182 11.57 10.48 -6.89
CA GLU A 182 12.67 11.38 -6.56
C GLU A 182 12.27 12.38 -5.46
N LYS A 183 11.06 12.92 -5.53
CA LYS A 183 10.52 13.79 -4.49
C LYS A 183 10.34 13.06 -3.17
N PHE A 184 9.92 11.79 -3.23
CA PHE A 184 9.82 10.96 -2.04
C PHE A 184 11.18 10.80 -1.35
N VAL A 185 12.25 10.45 -2.10
CA VAL A 185 13.59 10.32 -1.52
C VAL A 185 14.09 11.64 -0.95
N ASP A 186 13.83 12.77 -1.63
CA ASP A 186 14.16 14.11 -1.12
C ASP A 186 13.41 14.42 0.19
N LEU A 187 12.15 14.01 0.28
CA LEU A 187 11.33 14.21 1.48
C LEU A 187 11.78 13.31 2.63
N LEU A 188 12.10 12.04 2.33
CA LEU A 188 12.62 11.07 3.28
C LEU A 188 13.95 11.51 3.94
N GLU A 189 14.81 12.22 3.18
CA GLU A 189 16.06 12.78 3.70
C GLU A 189 15.85 13.96 4.67
N ARG A 190 14.71 14.66 4.57
CA ARG A 190 14.46 15.89 5.32
C ARG A 190 13.50 15.74 6.47
N TYR A 191 12.56 14.82 6.36
CA TYR A 191 11.47 14.62 7.30
C TYR A 191 11.31 13.15 7.64
N LYS A 192 11.10 12.87 8.91
CA LYS A 192 10.80 11.54 9.41
C LYS A 192 9.35 11.50 9.89
N PHE A 193 8.45 11.04 9.03
CA PHE A 193 7.08 10.73 9.45
C PHE A 193 7.08 9.42 10.25
N ARG A 194 6.66 9.49 11.50
CA ARG A 194 6.76 8.38 12.47
C ARG A 194 5.47 7.58 12.61
N VAL A 195 4.33 8.20 12.27
CA VAL A 195 3.00 7.66 12.60
C VAL A 195 2.53 6.65 11.56
N VAL A 196 2.41 7.02 10.28
CA VAL A 196 1.92 6.12 9.23
C VAL A 196 2.93 5.92 8.09
N GLN A 197 4.16 6.37 8.30
CA GLN A 197 5.32 6.10 7.44
C GLN A 197 5.09 6.46 5.95
N ASP A 198 5.11 5.46 5.04
CA ASP A 198 5.00 5.68 3.61
C ASP A 198 3.67 6.33 3.20
N GLU A 199 2.59 6.12 3.96
CA GLU A 199 1.29 6.72 3.72
C GLU A 199 1.33 8.24 3.93
N ASP A 200 2.01 8.75 4.98
CA ASP A 200 2.20 10.18 5.21
C ASP A 200 2.95 10.84 4.05
N TYR A 201 4.06 10.22 3.61
CA TYR A 201 4.82 10.72 2.46
C TYR A 201 3.96 10.78 1.20
N LEU A 202 3.16 9.74 0.94
CA LEU A 202 2.28 9.69 -0.24
C LEU A 202 1.20 10.73 -0.19
N ASN A 203 0.58 10.94 0.97
CA ASN A 203 -0.45 11.94 1.18
C ASN A 203 0.09 13.35 0.93
N VAL A 204 1.28 13.67 1.47
CA VAL A 204 1.96 14.95 1.24
C VAL A 204 2.29 15.14 -0.24
N LEU A 205 2.84 14.12 -0.93
CA LEU A 205 3.24 14.19 -2.33
C LEU A 205 2.08 14.28 -3.30
N CYS A 206 0.93 13.70 -2.95
CA CYS A 206 -0.26 13.65 -3.80
C CYS A 206 -1.32 14.69 -3.43
N LYS A 207 -1.08 15.54 -2.41
CA LYS A 207 -2.02 16.55 -1.92
C LYS A 207 -2.68 17.33 -3.06
N GLY A 208 -4.01 17.40 -3.06
CA GLY A 208 -4.81 18.08 -4.08
C GLY A 208 -4.92 17.35 -5.44
N HIS A 209 -4.32 16.17 -5.59
CA HIS A 209 -4.29 15.42 -6.84
C HIS A 209 -4.74 13.96 -6.69
N VAL A 210 -5.62 13.70 -5.75
CA VAL A 210 -6.19 12.38 -5.46
C VAL A 210 -7.59 12.26 -6.07
N ARG A 211 -7.83 11.22 -6.86
CA ARG A 211 -9.18 10.84 -7.26
C ARG A 211 -9.81 10.02 -6.15
N ARG A 212 -10.83 10.53 -5.49
CA ARG A 212 -11.57 9.77 -4.48
C ARG A 212 -12.22 8.54 -5.09
N ILE A 213 -11.96 7.39 -4.49
CA ILE A 213 -12.57 6.10 -4.78
C ILE A 213 -13.62 5.82 -3.68
N PRO A 214 -14.76 5.19 -4.03
CA PRO A 214 -15.77 4.84 -3.03
C PRO A 214 -15.22 3.97 -1.90
N LEU A 215 -15.68 4.20 -0.67
CA LEU A 215 -15.22 3.54 0.55
C LEU A 215 -15.25 2.01 0.48
N GLY A 216 -16.23 1.45 -0.20
CA GLY A 216 -16.37 0.00 -0.37
C GLY A 216 -15.17 -0.69 -1.04
N TRP A 217 -14.26 0.04 -1.68
CA TRP A 217 -13.02 -0.48 -2.25
C TRP A 217 -11.82 -0.45 -1.28
N ASN A 218 -12.04 -0.07 -0.02
CA ASN A 218 -11.02 -0.15 1.04
C ASN A 218 -11.67 -0.03 2.41
N LYS A 219 -12.70 -0.85 2.66
CA LYS A 219 -13.45 -0.82 3.91
C LYS A 219 -12.65 -1.47 5.03
N THR A 220 -12.40 -0.73 6.09
CA THR A 220 -11.83 -1.28 7.32
C THR A 220 -12.89 -2.12 8.06
N SER A 221 -12.48 -3.23 8.66
CA SER A 221 -13.37 -4.19 9.33
C SER A 221 -13.82 -3.71 10.72
N TYR A 222 -14.35 -2.49 10.80
CA TYR A 222 -15.06 -1.99 11.96
C TYR A 222 -16.42 -1.39 11.56
N LYS A 223 -17.33 -1.30 12.52
CA LYS A 223 -18.67 -0.81 12.26
C LYS A 223 -18.65 0.68 11.89
N ASN A 224 -19.28 0.99 10.78
CA ASN A 224 -19.54 2.35 10.33
C ASN A 224 -21.00 2.46 9.93
N ASP A 225 -21.82 3.10 10.78
CA ASP A 225 -23.28 3.17 10.59
C ASP A 225 -23.69 3.94 9.32
N ASN A 226 -22.78 4.68 8.70
CA ASN A 226 -23.02 5.41 7.44
C ASN A 226 -22.62 4.58 6.20
N PHE A 227 -22.13 3.35 6.36
CA PHE A 227 -21.73 2.50 5.26
C PHE A 227 -22.80 1.43 4.98
N ASP A 228 -23.27 1.32 3.74
CA ASP A 228 -24.16 0.24 3.29
C ASP A 228 -23.32 -0.91 2.75
N ASP A 229 -23.42 -2.07 3.39
CA ASP A 229 -22.67 -3.30 3.06
C ASP A 229 -22.91 -3.81 1.63
N LYS A 230 -23.98 -3.37 0.96
CA LYS A 230 -24.19 -3.64 -0.48
C LYS A 230 -23.08 -3.07 -1.37
N ASN A 231 -22.35 -2.07 -0.86
CA ASN A 231 -21.24 -1.45 -1.55
C ASN A 231 -19.88 -2.06 -1.15
N LEU A 232 -19.85 -3.14 -0.38
CA LEU A 232 -18.63 -3.78 0.10
C LEU A 232 -17.96 -4.56 -1.04
N ASN A 233 -16.84 -4.03 -1.54
CA ASN A 233 -16.08 -4.61 -2.65
C ASN A 233 -14.69 -5.12 -2.24
N LEU A 234 -14.13 -4.55 -1.16
CA LEU A 234 -12.82 -4.94 -0.65
C LEU A 234 -12.73 -4.60 0.84
N ILE A 235 -12.33 -5.58 1.64
CA ILE A 235 -12.08 -5.43 3.07
C ILE A 235 -10.56 -5.33 3.27
N HIS A 236 -10.13 -4.36 4.06
CA HIS A 236 -8.74 -4.18 4.45
C HIS A 236 -8.58 -4.44 5.97
N TRP A 237 -7.84 -5.47 6.30
CA TRP A 237 -7.65 -5.97 7.66
C TRP A 237 -6.48 -5.27 8.33
N LYS A 238 -6.73 -4.20 9.05
CA LYS A 238 -5.67 -3.38 9.63
C LYS A 238 -5.88 -3.10 11.13
N ILE A 239 -4.82 -2.67 11.79
CA ILE A 239 -4.80 -2.38 13.23
C ILE A 239 -5.27 -3.59 14.06
N ASN A 240 -6.22 -3.42 14.97
CA ASN A 240 -6.76 -4.47 15.83
C ASN A 240 -7.94 -5.23 15.20
N TRP A 241 -8.31 -4.93 13.95
CA TRP A 241 -9.41 -5.59 13.23
C TRP A 241 -8.90 -6.66 12.25
N ARG A 242 -8.01 -7.55 12.77
CA ARG A 242 -7.36 -8.61 12.01
C ARG A 242 -7.85 -9.99 12.47
N PRO A 243 -8.56 -10.76 11.63
CA PRO A 243 -9.12 -12.07 12.01
C PRO A 243 -8.08 -13.08 12.48
N TRP A 244 -6.84 -13.00 12.03
CA TRP A 244 -5.74 -13.85 12.47
C TRP A 244 -5.10 -13.43 13.80
N LYS A 245 -5.57 -12.32 14.39
CA LYS A 245 -5.16 -11.85 15.71
C LYS A 245 -6.31 -11.87 16.71
N TYR A 246 -7.53 -11.55 16.27
CA TYR A 246 -8.70 -11.36 17.11
C TYR A 246 -9.87 -12.20 16.64
N LYS A 247 -10.76 -12.59 17.58
CA LYS A 247 -12.03 -13.26 17.30
C LYS A 247 -13.14 -12.22 17.17
N ASN A 248 -14.22 -12.60 16.45
CA ASN A 248 -15.40 -11.78 16.26
C ASN A 248 -15.11 -10.44 15.56
N VAL A 249 -14.16 -10.44 14.62
CA VAL A 249 -13.88 -9.30 13.77
C VAL A 249 -14.98 -9.17 12.72
N LEU A 250 -15.48 -7.95 12.52
CA LEU A 250 -16.54 -7.71 11.53
C LEU A 250 -16.11 -8.19 10.14
N TYR A 251 -16.96 -8.92 9.42
CA TYR A 251 -16.71 -9.52 8.11
C TYR A 251 -15.70 -10.68 8.10
N GLU A 252 -15.27 -11.22 9.25
CA GLU A 252 -14.22 -12.25 9.31
C GLU A 252 -14.57 -13.54 8.55
N GLU A 253 -15.88 -13.80 8.30
CA GLU A 253 -16.34 -14.92 7.49
C GLU A 253 -15.77 -14.89 6.07
N HIS A 254 -15.61 -13.72 5.46
CA HIS A 254 -14.98 -13.55 4.16
C HIS A 254 -13.51 -13.91 4.19
N PHE A 255 -12.78 -13.49 5.23
CA PHE A 255 -11.37 -13.83 5.42
C PHE A 255 -11.18 -15.35 5.54
N TRP A 256 -11.97 -15.98 6.41
CA TRP A 256 -11.85 -17.42 6.66
C TRP A 256 -12.30 -18.27 5.46
N LYS A 257 -13.31 -17.83 4.68
CA LYS A 257 -13.67 -18.44 3.41
C LYS A 257 -12.44 -18.53 2.49
N TYR A 258 -11.77 -17.41 2.25
CA TYR A 258 -10.65 -17.37 1.33
C TYR A 258 -9.36 -17.95 1.92
N ALA A 259 -9.18 -17.96 3.23
CA ALA A 259 -8.11 -18.70 3.88
C ALA A 259 -8.21 -20.22 3.62
N LYS A 260 -9.43 -20.78 3.64
CA LYS A 260 -9.67 -22.19 3.27
C LYS A 260 -9.37 -22.43 1.79
N MET A 261 -9.86 -21.57 0.90
CA MET A 261 -9.64 -21.70 -0.54
C MET A 261 -8.15 -21.58 -0.92
N ALA A 262 -7.40 -20.71 -0.24
CA ALA A 262 -5.96 -20.52 -0.43
C ALA A 262 -5.10 -21.59 0.26
N GLY A 263 -5.69 -22.49 1.05
CA GLY A 263 -4.97 -23.55 1.78
C GLY A 263 -4.11 -23.05 2.94
N VAL A 264 -4.47 -21.90 3.55
CA VAL A 264 -3.73 -21.26 4.65
C VAL A 264 -4.54 -21.19 5.95
N TYR A 265 -5.73 -21.82 5.98
CA TYR A 265 -6.65 -21.72 7.10
C TYR A 265 -6.04 -22.24 8.42
N ASP A 266 -5.48 -23.47 8.40
CA ASP A 266 -4.99 -24.11 9.62
C ASP A 266 -3.80 -23.37 10.25
N GLU A 267 -2.88 -22.84 9.41
CA GLU A 267 -1.76 -22.04 9.91
C GLU A 267 -2.22 -20.73 10.53
N LEU A 268 -3.23 -20.08 9.96
CA LEU A 268 -3.74 -18.79 10.46
C LEU A 268 -4.63 -18.96 11.71
N ILE A 269 -5.44 -20.02 11.79
CA ILE A 269 -6.17 -20.38 13.01
C ILE A 269 -5.18 -20.68 14.15
N LYS A 270 -4.13 -21.46 13.87
CA LYS A 270 -3.10 -21.73 14.85
C LYS A 270 -2.40 -20.45 15.32
N MET A 271 -2.08 -19.54 14.39
CA MET A 271 -1.50 -18.23 14.70
C MET A 271 -2.40 -17.45 15.66
N ARG A 272 -3.70 -17.36 15.38
CA ARG A 272 -4.67 -16.67 16.22
C ARG A 272 -4.82 -17.32 17.60
N ASP A 273 -5.02 -18.64 17.62
CA ASP A 273 -5.35 -19.35 18.86
C ASP A 273 -4.13 -19.61 19.76
N SER A 274 -2.92 -19.41 19.26
CA SER A 274 -1.68 -19.45 20.05
C SER A 274 -1.33 -18.11 20.73
N ARG A 275 -2.10 -17.04 20.46
CA ARG A 275 -1.84 -15.74 21.10
C ARG A 275 -2.11 -15.79 22.60
N THR A 276 -1.20 -15.17 23.34
CA THR A 276 -1.24 -15.05 24.80
C THR A 276 -1.78 -13.69 25.22
N GLN A 277 -2.08 -13.51 26.52
CA GLN A 277 -2.43 -12.20 27.06
C GLN A 277 -1.32 -11.17 26.80
N GLU A 278 -0.06 -11.58 26.93
CA GLU A 278 1.10 -10.71 26.65
C GLU A 278 1.11 -10.18 25.20
N ASP A 279 0.62 -10.96 24.23
CA ASP A 279 0.52 -10.50 22.84
C ASP A 279 -0.58 -9.45 22.66
N TYR A 280 -1.68 -9.55 23.40
CA TYR A 280 -2.72 -8.53 23.40
C TYR A 280 -2.26 -7.25 24.11
N ASP A 281 -1.58 -7.37 25.25
CA ASP A 281 -1.03 -6.24 25.98
C ASP A 281 0.01 -5.48 25.13
N LYS A 282 0.82 -6.21 24.33
CA LYS A 282 1.74 -5.60 23.37
C LYS A 282 1.00 -4.82 22.27
N ASP A 283 -0.08 -5.37 21.72
CA ASP A 283 -0.87 -4.67 20.69
C ASP A 283 -1.50 -3.38 21.28
N GLU A 284 -1.99 -3.40 22.52
CA GLU A 284 -2.50 -2.21 23.21
C GLU A 284 -1.39 -1.16 23.45
N LEU A 285 -0.21 -1.59 23.90
CA LEU A 285 0.94 -0.71 24.08
C LEU A 285 1.38 -0.07 22.75
N LEU A 286 1.36 -0.83 21.65
CA LEU A 286 1.68 -0.31 20.33
C LEU A 286 0.68 0.77 19.89
N MET A 287 -0.63 0.58 20.14
CA MET A 287 -1.64 1.59 19.88
C MET A 287 -1.44 2.86 20.71
N ALA A 288 -1.24 2.71 22.03
CA ALA A 288 -0.98 3.84 22.91
C ALA A 288 0.28 4.63 22.50
N ASN A 289 1.34 3.92 22.09
CA ASN A 289 2.55 4.56 21.57
C ASN A 289 2.29 5.30 20.26
N LEU A 290 1.43 4.75 19.39
CA LEU A 290 1.06 5.39 18.13
C LEU A 290 0.29 6.69 18.35
N GLU A 291 -0.68 6.66 19.27
CA GLU A 291 -1.45 7.85 19.67
C GLU A 291 -0.55 8.93 20.27
N ARG A 292 0.38 8.52 21.17
CA ARG A 292 1.37 9.43 21.76
C ARG A 292 2.26 10.07 20.69
N MET A 293 2.79 9.29 19.74
CA MET A 293 3.60 9.82 18.65
C MET A 293 2.81 10.78 17.75
N ALA A 294 1.55 10.47 17.47
CA ALA A 294 0.67 11.34 16.69
C ALA A 294 0.47 12.69 17.39
N GLN A 295 0.25 12.68 18.71
CA GLN A 295 0.11 13.91 19.48
C GLN A 295 1.43 14.70 19.52
N GLU A 296 2.57 14.04 19.78
CA GLU A 296 3.90 14.68 19.79
C GLU A 296 4.21 15.36 18.46
N ASP A 297 3.97 14.67 17.32
CA ASP A 297 4.25 15.22 16.00
C ASP A 297 3.27 16.35 15.63
N ALA A 298 2.02 16.26 16.08
CA ALA A 298 1.03 17.35 15.90
C ALA A 298 1.44 18.63 16.64
N ASP A 299 2.09 18.50 17.79
CA ASP A 299 2.49 19.63 18.65
C ASP A 299 3.94 20.09 18.38
N ASP A 300 4.72 19.36 17.56
CA ASP A 300 6.10 19.74 17.23
C ASP A 300 6.12 21.00 16.35
N PRO A 301 6.74 22.11 16.82
CA PRO A 301 6.90 23.32 16.01
C PRO A 301 7.76 23.12 14.76
N ASN A 302 8.54 22.03 14.69
CA ASN A 302 9.40 21.67 13.55
C ASN A 302 8.81 20.59 12.64
N ASN A 303 7.53 20.24 12.79
CA ASN A 303 6.86 19.28 11.92
C ASN A 303 6.85 19.76 10.46
N TYR A 304 6.47 18.86 9.55
CA TYR A 304 6.47 19.15 8.11
C TYR A 304 5.61 20.38 7.77
N ASN A 305 4.39 20.46 8.29
CA ASN A 305 3.47 21.55 7.97
C ASN A 305 3.99 22.93 8.40
N ASN A 306 4.67 23.00 9.55
CA ASN A 306 5.24 24.23 10.09
C ASN A 306 6.51 24.70 9.38
N THR A 307 7.25 23.78 8.75
CA THR A 307 8.58 24.05 8.18
C THR A 307 8.64 23.99 6.66
N GLN A 308 7.62 23.42 6.00
CA GLN A 308 7.54 23.43 4.54
C GLN A 308 7.55 24.88 4.01
N GLY A 309 8.45 25.16 3.07
CA GLY A 309 8.56 26.48 2.44
C GLY A 309 9.45 27.51 3.14
N LYS A 310 10.01 27.21 4.32
CA LYS A 310 10.93 28.13 5.05
C LYS A 310 12.39 28.10 4.56
N THR A 311 12.75 27.26 3.60
CA THR A 311 14.10 27.20 3.05
C THR A 311 14.31 28.30 2.01
N GLY A 312 15.22 29.25 2.33
CA GLY A 312 15.51 30.43 1.54
C GLY A 312 15.91 30.18 0.07
N ALA A 313 15.44 31.10 -0.79
CA ALA A 313 15.26 30.87 -2.24
C ALA A 313 16.51 31.01 -3.15
N VAL A 314 17.68 31.39 -2.72
CA VAL A 314 18.75 31.86 -3.63
C VAL A 314 19.93 30.90 -3.82
N TRP A 315 20.35 30.14 -2.84
CA TRP A 315 21.39 29.08 -2.97
C TRP A 315 20.83 27.73 -3.49
N TRP A 316 19.59 27.68 -3.72
CA TRP A 316 18.73 26.53 -3.94
C TRP A 316 18.89 25.84 -5.30
N TRP A 317 19.30 26.58 -6.36
CA TRP A 317 19.29 26.05 -7.73
C TRP A 317 20.45 25.10 -8.05
N PHE A 318 21.68 25.45 -7.70
CA PHE A 318 22.86 24.63 -8.03
C PHE A 318 22.96 23.37 -7.17
N ASP A 319 22.69 23.48 -5.87
CA ASP A 319 22.66 22.33 -4.98
C ASP A 319 21.46 21.43 -5.29
N LYS A 320 20.33 22.01 -5.70
CA LYS A 320 19.17 21.26 -6.14
C LYS A 320 19.46 20.39 -7.37
N ILE A 321 20.16 20.90 -8.37
CA ILE A 321 20.53 20.12 -9.58
C ILE A 321 21.44 18.95 -9.22
N LYS A 322 22.47 19.18 -8.39
CA LYS A 322 23.35 18.12 -7.90
C LYS A 322 22.58 17.10 -7.07
N LYS A 323 21.73 17.56 -6.18
CA LYS A 323 20.89 16.72 -5.34
C LYS A 323 19.90 15.89 -6.18
N ILE A 324 19.22 16.51 -7.15
CA ILE A 324 18.32 15.79 -8.08
C ILE A 324 19.06 14.72 -8.87
N ASN A 325 20.27 15.02 -9.39
CA ASN A 325 21.05 14.05 -10.12
C ASN A 325 21.55 12.89 -9.24
N ARG A 326 21.89 13.17 -7.97
CA ARG A 326 22.20 12.14 -6.98
C ARG A 326 20.99 11.26 -6.70
N ILE A 327 19.83 11.86 -6.41
CA ILE A 327 18.58 11.14 -6.14
C ILE A 327 18.14 10.32 -7.37
N ARG A 328 18.24 10.88 -8.58
CA ARG A 328 17.94 10.11 -9.81
C ARG A 328 18.78 8.85 -9.93
N LYS A 329 20.06 8.88 -9.55
CA LYS A 329 20.90 7.68 -9.52
C LYS A 329 20.41 6.66 -8.49
N LEU A 330 19.92 7.12 -7.34
CA LEU A 330 19.34 6.25 -6.30
C LEU A 330 18.04 5.57 -6.77
N VAL A 331 17.14 6.32 -7.41
CA VAL A 331 15.85 5.80 -7.89
C VAL A 331 15.93 5.19 -9.30
N THR A 332 17.12 5.10 -9.91
CA THR A 332 17.29 4.38 -11.17
C THR A 332 17.17 2.89 -10.92
N ILE A 333 15.97 2.39 -11.17
CA ILE A 333 15.61 0.98 -11.06
C ILE A 333 15.71 0.38 -12.45
N LYS A 334 16.32 -0.82 -12.55
CA LYS A 334 16.37 -1.56 -13.81
C LYS A 334 14.93 -1.86 -14.24
N ALA A 335 14.50 -1.23 -15.32
CA ALA A 335 13.15 -1.44 -15.83
C ALA A 335 12.88 -2.93 -16.06
N TYR A 336 11.78 -3.41 -15.52
CA TYR A 336 11.33 -4.76 -15.78
C TYR A 336 11.02 -4.93 -17.27
N LYS A 337 11.76 -5.80 -17.95
CA LYS A 337 11.52 -6.18 -19.35
C LYS A 337 10.91 -7.57 -19.34
N LYS A 338 9.63 -7.64 -19.72
CA LYS A 338 8.99 -8.95 -19.95
C LYS A 338 9.85 -9.74 -20.94
N THR A 339 10.47 -10.82 -20.49
CA THR A 339 11.12 -11.76 -21.38
C THR A 339 10.03 -12.43 -22.21
N ARG A 340 9.84 -12.00 -23.44
CA ARG A 340 8.99 -12.71 -24.39
C ARG A 340 9.64 -14.08 -24.62
N LYS A 341 9.15 -15.12 -23.94
CA LYS A 341 9.32 -16.46 -24.45
C LYS A 341 8.56 -16.50 -25.77
N ARG A 342 9.30 -16.44 -26.88
CA ARG A 342 8.74 -16.81 -28.20
C ARG A 342 8.32 -18.28 -28.06
N LYS A 343 7.02 -18.55 -28.09
CA LYS A 343 6.47 -19.86 -28.45
C LYS A 343 6.48 -20.00 -29.96
#